data_cb49173d519f14d82c9584498afee4a1
#
_entry.id   cb49173d519f14d82c9584498afee4a1
#
_cell.length_a   1.000
_cell.length_b   1.000
_cell.length_c   1.000
_cell.angle_alpha   90.00
_cell.angle_beta   90.00
_cell.angle_gamma   90.00
#
_symmetry.space_group_name_H-M   'P 1'
#
loop_
_entity.id
_entity.type
_entity.pdbx_description
1 polymer ?
#
loop_
_entity_poly.entity_id
_entity_poly.type
_entity_poly.pdbx_seq_one_letter_code
_entity_poly.pdbx_strand_id
1 'polypeptide(L)'
;GLDALTVHSAAPDRHTYLRRPDLGRQLADESRADLAASGVRPADLLLVIGDGLSSWAVERQAVPLIRALLPYLRTLGIGLAPVVLAHQSRVALGDDIGETLKARAVAILIGERPGLSSPDSLGVYLTWQPHRQRLESERNCISNIRPEGLSHDAAAFKLAWLLEQAFLRRLTGVGLKDESDNPALHGKIKPLPPLK
;
A
#
# COMPACT_ATOMS: atom_id res chain seq x y z
N GLY A 1 9.84 11.19 -12.91
CA GLY A 1 8.93 11.03 -11.76
C GLY A 1 8.05 9.80 -11.98
N LEU A 2 7.25 9.43 -10.99
CA LEU A 2 6.20 8.43 -11.16
C LEU A 2 4.93 9.16 -11.63
N ASP A 3 4.19 8.55 -12.55
CA ASP A 3 2.87 9.03 -12.92
C ASP A 3 1.90 8.79 -11.77
N ALA A 4 0.92 9.68 -11.60
CA ALA A 4 -0.05 9.59 -10.51
C ALA A 4 -1.48 9.79 -11.03
N LEU A 5 -2.41 9.04 -10.44
CA LEU A 5 -3.85 9.19 -10.61
C LEU A 5 -4.45 9.62 -9.26
N THR A 6 -5.57 10.34 -9.28
CA THR A 6 -6.25 10.79 -8.07
C THR A 6 -7.64 10.18 -8.01
N VAL A 7 -8.04 9.70 -6.83
CA VAL A 7 -9.36 9.11 -6.60
C VAL A 7 -9.92 9.54 -5.25
N HIS A 8 -11.24 9.41 -5.11
CA HIS A 8 -11.96 9.62 -3.86
C HIS A 8 -12.67 8.34 -3.42
N SER A 9 -12.74 8.15 -2.11
CA SER A 9 -13.65 7.15 -1.57
C SER A 9 -15.12 7.60 -1.70
N ALA A 10 -16.05 6.71 -1.39
CA ALA A 10 -17.48 7.02 -1.34
C ALA A 10 -17.86 7.99 -0.19
N ALA A 11 -16.92 8.33 0.70
CA ALA A 11 -17.11 9.37 1.70
C ALA A 11 -16.91 10.76 1.06
N PRO A 12 -17.95 11.60 0.94
CA PRO A 12 -17.89 12.87 0.21
C PRO A 12 -17.03 13.93 0.91
N ASP A 13 -16.89 13.83 2.23
CA ASP A 13 -16.18 14.80 3.06
C ASP A 13 -15.56 14.17 4.31
N ARG A 14 -14.71 14.93 5.00
CA ARG A 14 -14.00 14.46 6.21
C ARG A 14 -14.93 14.07 7.35
N HIS A 15 -16.03 14.80 7.55
CA HIS A 15 -16.99 14.50 8.62
C HIS A 15 -17.66 13.15 8.39
N THR A 16 -18.13 12.90 7.17
CA THR A 16 -18.71 11.62 6.76
C THR A 16 -17.67 10.49 6.86
N TYR A 17 -16.45 10.70 6.39
CA TYR A 17 -15.36 9.73 6.51
C TYR A 17 -15.11 9.27 7.96
N LEU A 18 -15.14 10.19 8.92
CA LEU A 18 -14.91 9.86 10.33
C LEU A 18 -16.08 9.06 10.93
N ARG A 19 -17.34 9.34 10.53
CA ARG A 19 -18.55 8.72 11.07
C ARG A 19 -19.00 7.48 10.32
N ARG A 20 -18.64 7.34 9.05
CA ARG A 20 -19.04 6.26 8.16
C ARG A 20 -17.78 5.59 7.57
N PRO A 21 -17.06 4.79 8.39
CA PRO A 21 -15.84 4.14 7.93
C PRO A 21 -16.08 3.15 6.77
N ASP A 22 -17.28 2.67 6.59
CA ASP A 22 -17.69 1.83 5.46
C ASP A 22 -17.55 2.57 4.12
N LEU A 23 -17.87 3.86 4.06
CA LEU A 23 -17.74 4.67 2.85
C LEU A 23 -16.28 4.95 2.49
N GLY A 24 -15.41 5.09 3.47
CA GLY A 24 -13.97 5.26 3.25
C GLY A 24 -13.26 4.00 2.73
N ARG A 25 -13.94 2.86 2.70
CA ARG A 25 -13.42 1.56 2.22
C ARG A 25 -13.73 1.28 0.76
N GLN A 26 -14.54 2.11 0.11
CA GLN A 26 -15.04 1.90 -1.24
C GLN A 26 -14.73 3.12 -2.11
N LEU A 27 -14.43 2.87 -3.39
CA LEU A 27 -14.31 3.95 -4.37
C LEU A 27 -15.68 4.65 -4.58
N ALA A 28 -15.66 5.96 -4.76
CA ALA A 28 -16.75 6.67 -5.38
C ALA A 28 -16.99 6.12 -6.80
N ASP A 29 -18.25 6.08 -7.22
CA ASP A 29 -18.61 5.51 -8.54
C ASP A 29 -17.91 6.24 -9.69
N GLU A 30 -17.79 7.56 -9.62
CA GLU A 30 -17.06 8.39 -10.59
C GLU A 30 -15.58 7.99 -10.63
N SER A 31 -14.91 7.94 -9.46
CA SER A 31 -13.50 7.54 -9.38
C SER A 31 -13.27 6.13 -9.91
N ARG A 32 -14.21 5.22 -9.69
CA ARG A 32 -14.15 3.86 -10.25
C ARG A 32 -14.24 3.86 -11.76
N ALA A 33 -15.18 4.65 -12.31
CA ALA A 33 -15.36 4.77 -13.76
C ALA A 33 -14.10 5.37 -14.41
N ASP A 34 -13.54 6.42 -13.83
CA ASP A 34 -12.33 7.09 -14.33
C ASP A 34 -11.12 6.15 -14.28
N LEU A 35 -10.93 5.40 -13.19
CA LEU A 35 -9.87 4.40 -13.11
C LEU A 35 -10.03 3.31 -14.18
N ALA A 36 -11.24 2.81 -14.36
CA ALA A 36 -11.52 1.77 -15.36
C ALA A 36 -11.25 2.28 -16.80
N ALA A 37 -11.49 3.57 -17.05
CA ALA A 37 -11.27 4.22 -18.33
C ALA A 37 -9.83 4.75 -18.53
N SER A 38 -8.99 4.73 -17.49
CA SER A 38 -7.65 5.35 -17.48
C SER A 38 -6.65 4.76 -18.48
N GLY A 39 -6.92 3.57 -19.01
CA GLY A 39 -5.99 2.86 -19.90
C GLY A 39 -4.76 2.29 -19.17
N VAL A 40 -4.70 2.34 -17.85
CA VAL A 40 -3.62 1.73 -17.06
C VAL A 40 -3.63 0.22 -17.28
N ARG A 41 -2.46 -0.30 -17.68
CA ARG A 41 -2.30 -1.75 -17.88
C ARG A 41 -2.17 -2.46 -16.54
N PRO A 42 -2.65 -3.71 -16.42
CA PRO A 42 -2.39 -4.54 -15.26
C PRO A 42 -0.90 -4.59 -14.93
N ALA A 43 -0.56 -4.41 -13.66
CA ALA A 43 0.82 -4.39 -13.19
C ALA A 43 1.02 -5.33 -12.01
N ASP A 44 2.29 -5.62 -11.69
CA ASP A 44 2.60 -6.51 -10.57
C ASP A 44 2.25 -5.85 -9.24
N LEU A 45 2.62 -4.58 -9.07
CA LEU A 45 2.38 -3.83 -7.83
C LEU A 45 1.73 -2.49 -8.12
N LEU A 46 0.69 -2.20 -7.36
CA LEU A 46 0.07 -0.88 -7.25
C LEU A 46 0.47 -0.25 -5.91
N LEU A 47 1.00 0.96 -5.94
CA LEU A 47 1.18 1.79 -4.75
C LEU A 47 0.01 2.76 -4.64
N VAL A 48 -0.68 2.71 -3.52
CA VAL A 48 -1.76 3.66 -3.16
C VAL A 48 -1.26 4.52 -2.01
N ILE A 49 -1.43 5.83 -2.12
CA ILE A 49 -1.13 6.80 -1.07
C ILE A 49 -2.45 7.35 -0.56
N GLY A 50 -2.85 6.94 0.63
CA GLY A 50 -4.12 7.33 1.26
C GLY A 50 -3.92 8.31 2.41
N ASP A 51 -4.72 9.38 2.43
CA ASP A 51 -4.66 10.38 3.50
C ASP A 51 -4.93 9.80 4.90
N GLY A 52 -5.78 8.79 4.98
CA GLY A 52 -6.05 8.07 6.22
C GLY A 52 -6.56 8.98 7.35
N LEU A 53 -6.08 8.72 8.55
CA LEU A 53 -6.38 9.52 9.73
C LEU A 53 -5.37 10.67 9.94
N SER A 54 -4.25 10.66 9.22
CA SER A 54 -3.21 11.69 9.26
C SER A 54 -2.62 11.95 7.86
N SER A 55 -3.13 12.98 7.17
CA SER A 55 -2.52 13.44 5.90
C SER A 55 -1.09 13.93 6.11
N TRP A 56 -0.78 14.50 7.28
CA TRP A 56 0.55 14.94 7.62
C TRP A 56 1.59 13.82 7.64
N ALA A 57 1.22 12.63 8.16
CA ALA A 57 2.09 11.45 8.10
C ALA A 57 2.42 11.08 6.65
N VAL A 58 1.41 11.09 5.79
CA VAL A 58 1.56 10.77 4.37
C VAL A 58 2.48 11.74 3.66
N GLU A 59 2.27 13.05 3.85
CA GLU A 59 3.09 14.11 3.25
C GLU A 59 4.58 13.98 3.60
N ARG A 60 4.87 13.58 4.83
CA ARG A 60 6.25 13.47 5.32
C ARG A 60 6.92 12.16 4.98
N GLN A 61 6.19 11.03 5.06
CA GLN A 61 6.80 9.71 5.08
C GLN A 61 6.65 8.94 3.75
N ALA A 62 5.61 9.22 2.93
CA ALA A 62 5.33 8.39 1.76
C ALA A 62 6.44 8.47 0.70
N VAL A 63 6.87 9.68 0.33
CA VAL A 63 7.91 9.85 -0.70
C VAL A 63 9.27 9.29 -0.27
N PRO A 64 9.79 9.54 0.95
CA PRO A 64 11.01 8.91 1.42
C PRO A 64 10.94 7.38 1.39
N LEU A 65 9.83 6.79 1.86
CA LEU A 65 9.64 5.34 1.85
C LEU A 65 9.64 4.78 0.42
N ILE A 66 8.89 5.40 -0.51
CA ILE A 66 8.86 4.95 -1.91
C ILE A 66 10.25 5.01 -2.53
N ARG A 67 11.00 6.10 -2.29
CA ARG A 67 12.38 6.23 -2.79
C ARG A 67 13.29 5.10 -2.28
N ALA A 68 13.19 4.75 -1.01
CA ALA A 68 13.93 3.64 -0.43
C ALA A 68 13.49 2.27 -0.98
N LEU A 69 12.22 2.11 -1.37
CA LEU A 69 11.66 0.88 -1.92
C LEU A 69 12.06 0.63 -3.38
N LEU A 70 12.15 1.67 -4.21
CA LEU A 70 12.37 1.54 -5.67
C LEU A 70 13.58 0.66 -6.07
N PRO A 71 14.75 0.71 -5.40
CA PRO A 71 15.88 -0.17 -5.70
C PRO A 71 15.52 -1.66 -5.53
N TYR A 72 14.77 -1.99 -4.47
CA TYR A 72 14.32 -3.35 -4.20
C TYR A 72 13.36 -3.86 -5.26
N LEU A 73 12.39 -3.02 -5.69
CA LEU A 73 11.45 -3.41 -6.75
C LEU A 73 12.18 -3.73 -8.06
N ARG A 74 13.22 -2.96 -8.39
CA ARG A 74 14.07 -3.25 -9.55
C ARG A 74 14.80 -4.59 -9.40
N THR A 75 15.36 -4.87 -8.22
CA THR A 75 16.02 -6.15 -7.94
C THR A 75 15.05 -7.32 -8.04
N LEU A 76 13.83 -7.16 -7.53
CA LEU A 76 12.78 -8.17 -7.60
C LEU A 76 12.23 -8.36 -9.02
N GLY A 77 12.40 -7.40 -9.92
CA GLY A 77 11.77 -7.40 -11.25
C GLY A 77 10.27 -7.10 -11.21
N ILE A 78 9.79 -6.41 -10.16
CA ILE A 78 8.38 -6.06 -9.98
C ILE A 78 8.06 -4.80 -10.77
N GLY A 79 7.11 -4.90 -11.71
CA GLY A 79 6.57 -3.79 -12.46
C GLY A 79 5.56 -2.97 -11.66
N LEU A 80 5.74 -1.63 -11.65
CA LEU A 80 4.84 -0.70 -10.99
C LEU A 80 3.78 -0.16 -11.96
N ALA A 81 2.53 -0.06 -11.47
CA ALA A 81 1.51 0.82 -12.03
C ALA A 81 1.81 2.29 -11.69
N PRO A 82 1.15 3.27 -12.35
CA PRO A 82 1.05 4.62 -11.83
C PRO A 82 0.59 4.63 -10.37
N VAL A 83 1.15 5.54 -9.57
CA VAL A 83 0.76 5.69 -8.16
C VAL A 83 -0.66 6.24 -8.08
N VAL A 84 -1.47 5.77 -7.13
CA VAL A 84 -2.82 6.32 -6.89
C VAL A 84 -2.84 7.12 -5.60
N LEU A 85 -3.25 8.39 -5.70
CA LEU A 85 -3.52 9.26 -4.56
C LEU A 85 -4.99 9.12 -4.19
N ALA A 86 -5.27 8.65 -2.97
CA ALA A 86 -6.62 8.32 -2.52
C ALA A 86 -7.07 9.21 -1.37
N HIS A 87 -8.14 9.98 -1.61
CA HIS A 87 -8.74 10.88 -0.62
C HIS A 87 -9.84 10.18 0.18
N GLN A 88 -9.95 10.57 1.47
CA GLN A 88 -10.88 10.00 2.44
C GLN A 88 -10.73 8.47 2.54
N SER A 89 -9.47 8.01 2.55
CA SER A 89 -9.10 6.61 2.38
C SER A 89 -9.07 5.84 3.70
N ARG A 90 -9.67 4.64 3.70
CA ARG A 90 -9.39 3.56 4.65
C ARG A 90 -8.56 2.48 3.97
N VAL A 91 -7.94 1.60 4.75
CA VAL A 91 -7.04 0.56 4.24
C VAL A 91 -7.68 -0.25 3.10
N ALA A 92 -8.92 -0.70 3.27
CA ALA A 92 -9.61 -1.53 2.27
C ALA A 92 -9.92 -0.79 0.95
N LEU A 93 -9.81 0.54 0.88
CA LEU A 93 -9.91 1.27 -0.38
C LEU A 93 -8.78 0.86 -1.34
N GLY A 94 -7.60 0.51 -0.80
CA GLY A 94 -6.50 -0.01 -1.61
C GLY A 94 -6.87 -1.28 -2.38
N ASP A 95 -7.65 -2.17 -1.76
CA ASP A 95 -8.07 -3.42 -2.43
C ASP A 95 -9.09 -3.14 -3.54
N ASP A 96 -10.00 -2.20 -3.33
CA ASP A 96 -10.98 -1.78 -4.34
C ASP A 96 -10.30 -1.14 -5.56
N ILE A 97 -9.30 -0.29 -5.33
CA ILE A 97 -8.48 0.31 -6.38
C ILE A 97 -7.67 -0.79 -7.12
N GLY A 98 -7.06 -1.70 -6.36
CA GLY A 98 -6.27 -2.80 -6.90
C GLY A 98 -7.10 -3.77 -7.75
N GLU A 99 -8.34 -4.08 -7.34
CA GLU A 99 -9.29 -4.86 -8.13
C GLU A 99 -9.64 -4.14 -9.44
N THR A 100 -9.96 -2.84 -9.36
CA THR A 100 -10.35 -2.03 -10.52
C THR A 100 -9.22 -1.96 -11.57
N LEU A 101 -7.96 -1.79 -11.14
CA LEU A 101 -6.78 -1.74 -12.00
C LEU A 101 -6.18 -3.13 -12.29
N LYS A 102 -6.75 -4.20 -11.77
CA LYS A 102 -6.30 -5.60 -11.95
C LYS A 102 -4.82 -5.78 -11.55
N ALA A 103 -4.39 -5.13 -10.48
CA ALA A 103 -3.05 -5.29 -9.94
C ALA A 103 -2.89 -6.67 -9.28
N ARG A 104 -1.70 -7.27 -9.38
CA ARG A 104 -1.42 -8.57 -8.72
C ARG A 104 -1.27 -8.40 -7.21
N ALA A 105 -0.69 -7.29 -6.79
CA ALA A 105 -0.59 -6.89 -5.39
C ALA A 105 -0.84 -5.39 -5.24
N VAL A 106 -1.34 -4.97 -4.09
CA VAL A 106 -1.44 -3.57 -3.70
C VAL A 106 -0.73 -3.33 -2.39
N ALA A 107 0.02 -2.24 -2.31
CA ALA A 107 0.54 -1.72 -1.05
C ALA A 107 -0.04 -0.31 -0.84
N ILE A 108 -0.93 -0.17 0.14
CA ILE A 108 -1.45 1.13 0.53
C ILE A 108 -0.61 1.73 1.65
N LEU A 109 -0.04 2.90 1.38
CA LEU A 109 0.66 3.75 2.34
C LEU A 109 -0.38 4.71 2.92
N ILE A 110 -0.62 4.65 4.22
CA ILE A 110 -1.74 5.36 4.82
C ILE A 110 -1.35 6.01 6.15
N GLY A 111 -1.82 7.24 6.38
CA GLY A 111 -1.62 7.92 7.65
C GLY A 111 -2.36 7.20 8.78
N GLU A 112 -1.62 6.78 9.79
CA GLU A 112 -2.15 6.09 10.96
C GLU A 112 -2.88 7.05 11.89
N ARG A 113 -3.65 6.49 12.84
CA ARG A 113 -4.30 7.28 13.87
C ARG A 113 -3.22 7.98 14.72
N PRO A 114 -3.20 9.33 14.78
CA PRO A 114 -2.25 10.01 15.59
C PRO A 114 -2.45 9.65 17.07
N GLY A 115 -1.44 9.01 17.66
CA GLY A 115 -1.31 8.94 19.11
C GLY A 115 -0.72 10.25 19.65
N LEU A 116 -0.77 10.47 20.96
CA LEU A 116 -0.21 11.68 21.59
C LEU A 116 1.26 11.91 21.26
N SER A 117 2.03 10.85 20.99
CA SER A 117 3.48 10.90 20.73
C SER A 117 3.87 10.62 19.26
N SER A 118 2.92 10.31 18.37
CA SER A 118 3.23 9.82 17.02
C SER A 118 2.24 10.35 15.97
N PRO A 119 2.14 11.70 15.80
CA PRO A 119 1.17 12.29 14.89
C PRO A 119 1.50 12.06 13.40
N ASP A 120 2.75 11.70 13.10
CA ASP A 120 3.31 11.53 11.77
C ASP A 120 3.63 10.07 11.42
N SER A 121 3.00 9.12 12.09
CA SER A 121 3.18 7.69 11.83
C SER A 121 2.48 7.27 10.54
N LEU A 122 3.24 6.63 9.64
CA LEU A 122 2.72 6.02 8.41
C LEU A 122 2.64 4.50 8.58
N GLY A 123 1.55 3.91 8.08
CA GLY A 123 1.39 2.47 7.93
C GLY A 123 1.42 2.06 6.47
N VAL A 124 1.88 0.82 6.21
CA VAL A 124 1.77 0.16 4.91
C VAL A 124 1.00 -1.14 5.08
N TYR A 125 0.00 -1.35 4.24
CA TYR A 125 -0.75 -2.60 4.20
C TYR A 125 -0.60 -3.24 2.83
N LEU A 126 -0.10 -4.47 2.80
CA LEU A 126 0.15 -5.25 1.58
C LEU A 126 -0.93 -6.31 1.41
N THR A 127 -1.55 -6.37 0.23
CA THR A 127 -2.56 -7.37 -0.15
C THR A 127 -2.17 -8.04 -1.46
N TRP A 128 -2.15 -9.36 -1.48
CA TRP A 128 -2.02 -10.17 -2.68
C TRP A 128 -3.40 -10.39 -3.33
N GLN A 129 -3.48 -10.26 -4.66
CA GLN A 129 -4.74 -10.37 -5.42
C GLN A 129 -5.86 -9.55 -4.77
N PRO A 130 -5.72 -8.22 -4.70
CA PRO A 130 -6.67 -7.35 -4.03
C PRO A 130 -8.07 -7.44 -4.66
N HIS A 131 -9.09 -7.49 -3.81
CA HIS A 131 -10.49 -7.38 -4.20
C HIS A 131 -11.33 -6.89 -3.00
N ARG A 132 -12.51 -6.31 -3.28
CA ARG A 132 -13.37 -5.63 -2.26
C ARG A 132 -13.79 -6.49 -1.07
N GLN A 133 -13.75 -7.81 -1.21
CA GLN A 133 -14.14 -8.75 -0.15
C GLN A 133 -12.95 -9.22 0.70
N ARG A 134 -11.73 -8.68 0.50
CA ARG A 134 -10.57 -9.03 1.32
C ARG A 134 -10.79 -8.69 2.78
N LEU A 135 -10.48 -9.64 3.66
CA LEU A 135 -10.55 -9.48 5.09
C LEU A 135 -9.30 -8.77 5.64
N GLU A 136 -9.41 -8.16 6.81
CA GLU A 136 -8.27 -7.54 7.49
C GLU A 136 -7.13 -8.54 7.73
N SER A 137 -7.46 -9.80 8.05
CA SER A 137 -6.50 -10.90 8.28
C SER A 137 -5.73 -11.33 7.04
N GLU A 138 -6.14 -10.89 5.85
CA GLU A 138 -5.46 -11.21 4.58
C GLU A 138 -4.42 -10.18 4.17
N ARG A 139 -4.17 -9.16 5.01
CA ARG A 139 -3.18 -8.10 4.78
C ARG A 139 -2.00 -8.22 5.73
N ASN A 140 -0.79 -8.04 5.22
CA ASN A 140 0.36 -7.77 6.07
C ASN A 140 0.43 -6.29 6.38
N CYS A 141 0.83 -5.94 7.60
CA CYS A 141 0.94 -4.57 8.06
C CYS A 141 2.37 -4.25 8.51
N ILE A 142 2.88 -3.11 8.06
CA ILE A 142 4.10 -2.48 8.58
C ILE A 142 3.66 -1.14 9.16
N SER A 143 3.84 -0.92 10.44
CA SER A 143 3.37 0.27 11.14
C SER A 143 4.51 1.09 11.75
N ASN A 144 4.17 2.27 12.27
CA ASN A 144 5.10 3.16 12.96
C ASN A 144 6.28 3.61 12.09
N ILE A 145 6.04 3.83 10.79
CA ILE A 145 7.06 4.30 9.84
C ILE A 145 7.22 5.81 10.00
N ARG A 146 8.34 6.21 10.61
CA ARG A 146 8.74 7.58 10.88
C ARG A 146 10.18 7.61 11.39
N PRO A 147 10.88 8.78 11.43
CA PRO A 147 12.27 8.86 11.89
C PRO A 147 12.49 8.31 13.30
N GLU A 148 11.57 8.55 14.25
CA GLU A 148 11.66 8.09 15.66
C GLU A 148 11.05 6.70 15.87
N GLY A 149 10.59 6.05 14.82
CA GLY A 149 10.02 4.70 14.82
C GLY A 149 10.78 3.77 13.91
N LEU A 150 10.06 3.08 13.02
CA LEU A 150 10.67 2.28 11.97
C LEU A 150 11.18 3.19 10.84
N SER A 151 12.50 3.19 10.61
CA SER A 151 13.09 4.00 9.55
C SER A 151 12.59 3.63 8.16
N HIS A 152 12.63 4.58 7.20
CA HIS A 152 12.20 4.33 5.83
C HIS A 152 12.97 3.18 5.17
N ASP A 153 14.28 3.08 5.41
CA ASP A 153 15.12 2.00 4.85
C ASP A 153 14.73 0.63 5.43
N ALA A 154 14.51 0.54 6.74
CA ALA A 154 14.07 -0.69 7.38
C ALA A 154 12.66 -1.09 6.92
N ALA A 155 11.74 -0.12 6.82
CA ALA A 155 10.39 -0.36 6.32
C ALA A 155 10.39 -0.79 4.85
N ALA A 156 11.24 -0.18 4.01
CA ALA A 156 11.40 -0.54 2.60
C ALA A 156 11.96 -1.95 2.44
N PHE A 157 12.97 -2.33 3.22
CA PHE A 157 13.49 -3.71 3.23
C PHE A 157 12.41 -4.71 3.65
N LYS A 158 11.69 -4.43 4.74
CA LYS A 158 10.60 -5.27 5.25
C LYS A 158 9.50 -5.44 4.19
N LEU A 159 9.08 -4.35 3.54
CA LEU A 159 8.09 -4.40 2.47
C LEU A 159 8.60 -5.19 1.25
N ALA A 160 9.86 -5.03 0.87
CA ALA A 160 10.47 -5.76 -0.23
C ALA A 160 10.52 -7.27 0.05
N TRP A 161 10.86 -7.66 1.28
CA TRP A 161 10.84 -9.06 1.71
C TRP A 161 9.42 -9.63 1.68
N LEU A 162 8.44 -8.90 2.21
CA LEU A 162 7.04 -9.32 2.16
C LEU A 162 6.54 -9.44 0.71
N LEU A 163 6.92 -8.53 -0.18
CA LEU A 163 6.60 -8.63 -1.61
C LEU A 163 7.23 -9.88 -2.24
N GLU A 164 8.52 -10.12 -2.03
CA GLU A 164 9.19 -11.34 -2.52
C GLU A 164 8.41 -12.59 -2.09
N GLN A 165 8.11 -12.72 -0.81
CA GLN A 165 7.38 -13.87 -0.27
C GLN A 165 5.93 -13.94 -0.77
N ALA A 166 5.23 -12.80 -0.87
CA ALA A 166 3.87 -12.76 -1.39
C ALA A 166 3.80 -13.24 -2.84
N PHE A 167 4.75 -12.83 -3.69
CA PHE A 167 4.81 -13.27 -5.08
C PHE A 167 5.18 -14.76 -5.22
N LEU A 168 6.09 -15.26 -4.37
CA LEU A 168 6.50 -16.68 -4.38
C LEU A 168 5.39 -17.60 -3.87
N ARG A 169 4.73 -17.21 -2.78
CA ARG A 169 3.73 -18.04 -2.09
C ARG A 169 2.29 -17.74 -2.54
N ARG A 170 2.06 -16.66 -3.28
CA ARG A 170 0.75 -16.19 -3.76
C ARG A 170 -0.25 -15.94 -2.63
N LEU A 171 0.22 -15.33 -1.54
CA LEU A 171 -0.62 -15.01 -0.38
C LEU A 171 -0.04 -13.84 0.42
N THR A 172 -0.89 -13.22 1.25
CA THR A 172 -0.55 -12.22 2.28
C THR A 172 -1.36 -12.48 3.55
N GLY A 173 -1.17 -11.66 4.55
CA GLY A 173 -1.90 -11.71 5.82
C GLY A 173 -1.35 -12.75 6.79
N VAL A 174 -2.23 -13.32 7.61
CA VAL A 174 -1.84 -14.26 8.68
C VAL A 174 -1.13 -15.51 8.18
N GLY A 175 -1.33 -15.88 6.91
CA GLY A 175 -0.62 -16.99 6.27
C GLY A 175 0.82 -16.66 5.87
N LEU A 176 1.18 -15.37 5.85
CA LEU A 176 2.53 -14.89 5.56
C LEU A 176 3.11 -14.21 6.80
N LYS A 177 3.77 -14.99 7.64
CA LYS A 177 4.47 -14.43 8.81
C LYS A 177 5.67 -13.60 8.35
N ASP A 178 5.78 -12.40 8.89
CA ASP A 178 6.94 -11.54 8.65
C ASP A 178 8.17 -12.07 9.41
N GLU A 179 9.18 -12.48 8.65
CA GLU A 179 10.47 -12.96 9.16
C GLU A 179 11.64 -12.05 8.71
N SER A 180 11.32 -10.87 8.17
CA SER A 180 12.32 -9.93 7.65
C SER A 180 13.31 -9.43 8.70
N ASP A 181 12.98 -9.50 9.99
CA ASP A 181 13.87 -9.12 11.09
C ASP A 181 14.98 -10.15 11.35
N ASN A 182 14.97 -11.31 10.67
CA ASN A 182 16.03 -12.30 10.81
C ASN A 182 17.36 -11.76 10.23
N PRO A 183 18.43 -11.62 11.03
CA PRO A 183 19.70 -11.07 10.59
C PRO A 183 20.33 -11.84 9.42
N ALA A 184 20.03 -13.13 9.27
CA ALA A 184 20.51 -13.95 8.16
C ALA A 184 19.92 -13.54 6.80
N LEU A 185 18.83 -12.77 6.79
CA LEU A 185 18.12 -12.30 5.60
C LEU A 185 18.52 -10.87 5.20
N HIS A 186 19.21 -10.13 6.06
CA HIS A 186 19.63 -8.76 5.74
C HIS A 186 20.43 -8.69 4.42
N GLY A 187 19.94 -7.86 3.50
CA GLY A 187 20.57 -7.65 2.19
C GLY A 187 20.35 -8.78 1.17
N LYS A 188 19.51 -9.78 1.42
CA LYS A 188 19.32 -10.95 0.56
C LYS A 188 17.98 -10.96 -0.19
N ILE A 189 17.53 -9.83 -0.69
CA ILE A 189 16.41 -9.80 -1.64
C ILE A 189 16.90 -10.31 -2.99
N LYS A 190 16.19 -11.31 -3.54
CA LYS A 190 16.59 -11.97 -4.81
C LYS A 190 15.56 -11.64 -5.91
N PRO A 191 16.00 -11.64 -7.18
CA PRO A 191 15.08 -11.55 -8.31
C PRO A 191 14.01 -12.64 -8.23
N LEU A 192 12.78 -12.25 -8.51
CA LEU A 192 11.68 -13.22 -8.64
C LEU A 192 11.88 -14.06 -9.90
N PRO A 193 11.45 -15.33 -9.91
CA PRO A 193 11.39 -16.10 -11.14
C PRO A 193 10.42 -15.41 -12.12
N PRO A 194 10.57 -15.65 -13.47
CA PRO A 194 9.67 -15.06 -14.45
C PRO A 194 8.21 -15.27 -14.05
N LEU A 195 7.49 -14.17 -13.92
CA LEU A 195 6.08 -14.19 -13.52
C LEU A 195 5.26 -14.66 -14.73
N LYS A 196 4.67 -15.86 -14.62
CA LYS A 196 3.77 -16.44 -15.63
C LYS A 196 2.38 -15.83 -15.54
#